data_88edfd9453277cd4caa544891bc11823
#
_entry.id   88edfd9453277cd4caa544891bc11823
#
_cell.length_a   1.000
_cell.length_b   1.000
_cell.length_c   1.000
_cell.angle_alpha   90.00
_cell.angle_beta   90.00
_cell.angle_gamma   90.00
#
_symmetry.space_group_name_H-M   'P 1'
#
loop_
_entity.id
_entity.type
_entity.pdbx_description
1 polymer ?
#
loop_
_entity_poly.entity_id
_entity_poly.type
_entity_poly.pdbx_seq_one_letter_code
_entity_poly.pdbx_strand_id
1 'polypeptide(L)'
;MIICHSEYETIIYIMGRLHSDLTLAIYLCRITTMVSAEKQKGEPRLTLQSMKVLQVFINKHDTQLSGADIQLLTGLSSGTLYPILFRFEQAGWLSSRWEQVDPSEVGRPRRRLYRILPSGISKATVVLGMFAQGVPA
;
A
#
# COMPACT_ATOMS: atom_id res chain seq x y z
N MET A 1 12.89 0.18 20.34
CA MET A 1 13.97 -0.75 19.99
C MET A 1 13.91 -1.91 20.96
N ILE A 2 13.99 -3.13 20.49
CA ILE A 2 13.83 -4.39 21.25
C ILE A 2 12.38 -4.77 21.50
N ILE A 3 11.77 -5.52 20.57
CA ILE A 3 10.89 -6.66 20.82
C ILE A 3 10.74 -7.37 19.45
N CYS A 4 11.67 -8.21 19.11
CA CYS A 4 11.53 -9.22 18.02
C CYS A 4 12.52 -10.37 18.17
N HIS A 5 13.05 -10.61 19.37
CA HIS A 5 14.04 -11.69 19.59
C HIS A 5 13.49 -12.89 20.37
N SER A 6 12.26 -12.82 20.87
CA SER A 6 11.73 -13.85 21.79
C SER A 6 10.94 -14.99 21.11
N GLU A 7 10.48 -14.81 19.88
CA GLU A 7 9.62 -15.83 19.25
C GLU A 7 10.39 -16.91 18.47
N TYR A 8 11.59 -16.61 18.01
CA TYR A 8 12.41 -17.60 17.27
C TYR A 8 13.11 -18.62 18.19
N GLU A 9 13.46 -18.24 19.41
CA GLU A 9 14.11 -19.13 20.38
C GLU A 9 13.15 -20.23 20.86
N THR A 10 11.86 -19.90 21.00
CA THR A 10 10.84 -20.88 21.43
C THR A 10 10.56 -21.93 20.35
N ILE A 11 10.61 -21.54 19.09
CA ILE A 11 10.39 -22.44 17.94
C ILE A 11 11.56 -23.42 17.80
N ILE A 12 12.78 -22.97 18.00
CA ILE A 12 13.99 -23.82 17.94
C ILE A 12 14.01 -24.85 19.08
N TYR A 13 13.56 -24.46 20.28
CA TYR A 13 13.50 -25.35 21.45
C TYR A 13 12.46 -26.47 21.28
N ILE A 14 11.35 -26.20 20.62
CA ILE A 14 10.31 -27.19 20.34
C ILE A 14 10.76 -28.14 19.20
N MET A 15 11.54 -27.67 18.24
CA MET A 15 12.05 -28.51 17.15
C MET A 15 13.09 -29.55 17.58
N GLY A 16 13.78 -29.34 18.72
CA GLY A 16 14.83 -30.26 19.22
C GLY A 16 14.30 -31.51 19.92
N ARG A 17 13.01 -31.62 20.19
CA ARG A 17 12.46 -32.73 21.02
C ARG A 17 11.48 -33.67 20.34
N LEU A 18 11.16 -33.50 19.07
CA LEU A 18 10.22 -34.36 18.32
C LEU A 18 10.85 -34.91 17.05
N HIS A 19 11.70 -35.92 17.28
CA HIS A 19 12.38 -36.68 16.22
C HIS A 19 11.54 -37.88 15.81
N SER A 20 10.35 -37.72 15.29
CA SER A 20 9.64 -38.78 14.53
C SER A 20 8.24 -38.43 14.02
N ASP A 21 8.06 -37.28 13.33
CA ASP A 21 6.84 -37.12 12.57
C ASP A 21 7.08 -36.34 11.26
N LEU A 22 7.25 -37.12 10.19
CA LEU A 22 7.24 -36.62 8.80
C LEU A 22 5.97 -35.81 8.45
N THR A 23 4.90 -36.03 9.19
CA THR A 23 3.62 -35.31 9.03
C THR A 23 3.71 -33.85 9.44
N LEU A 24 4.48 -33.52 10.46
CA LEU A 24 4.67 -32.13 10.93
C LEU A 24 5.54 -31.32 9.97
N ALA A 25 6.54 -31.96 9.34
CA ALA A 25 7.39 -31.33 8.34
C ALA A 25 6.58 -30.94 7.08
N ILE A 26 5.64 -31.77 6.67
CA ILE A 26 4.74 -31.51 5.54
C ILE A 26 3.74 -30.41 5.89
N TYR A 27 3.26 -30.36 7.13
CA TYR A 27 2.33 -29.33 7.61
C TYR A 27 3.01 -27.96 7.70
N LEU A 28 4.25 -27.90 8.21
CA LEU A 28 5.06 -26.70 8.27
C LEU A 28 5.47 -26.22 6.87
N CYS A 29 5.82 -27.13 5.96
CA CYS A 29 6.12 -26.79 4.57
C CYS A 29 4.88 -26.21 3.85
N ARG A 30 3.69 -26.68 4.19
CA ARG A 30 2.43 -26.17 3.61
C ARG A 30 2.02 -24.81 4.17
N ILE A 31 2.31 -24.52 5.43
CA ILE A 31 2.08 -23.21 6.04
C ILE A 31 3.08 -22.18 5.50
N THR A 32 4.36 -22.56 5.32
CA THR A 32 5.39 -21.68 4.76
C THR A 32 5.09 -21.34 3.29
N THR A 33 4.48 -22.25 2.54
CA THR A 33 4.06 -21.99 1.15
C THR A 33 2.81 -21.11 1.06
N MET A 34 1.95 -21.11 2.07
CA MET A 34 0.77 -20.22 2.10
C MET A 34 1.10 -18.78 2.51
N VAL A 35 2.14 -18.56 3.32
CA VAL A 35 2.61 -17.22 3.70
C VAL A 35 3.38 -16.56 2.56
N SER A 36 3.90 -17.32 1.59
CA SER A 36 4.67 -16.78 0.45
C SER A 36 3.82 -16.37 -0.76
N ALA A 37 2.49 -16.44 -0.69
CA ALA A 37 1.59 -16.07 -1.78
C ALA A 37 1.06 -14.63 -1.69
N GLU A 38 1.58 -13.78 -0.80
CA GLU A 38 1.50 -12.34 -1.02
C GLU A 38 2.44 -12.00 -2.18
N LYS A 39 1.88 -12.09 -3.38
CA LYS A 39 2.45 -11.53 -4.59
C LYS A 39 2.99 -10.16 -4.23
N GLN A 40 4.31 -10.03 -4.08
CA GLN A 40 4.97 -8.73 -3.94
C GLN A 40 4.60 -7.95 -5.18
N LYS A 41 3.55 -7.18 -5.03
CA LYS A 41 3.09 -6.22 -6.02
C LYS A 41 4.23 -5.23 -6.17
N GLY A 42 4.91 -5.28 -7.31
CA GLY A 42 6.11 -4.52 -7.54
C GLY A 42 5.93 -3.06 -7.11
N GLU A 43 6.96 -2.51 -6.53
CA GLU A 43 6.97 -1.13 -6.08
C GLU A 43 6.59 -0.21 -7.26
N PRO A 44 5.69 0.76 -7.08
CA PRO A 44 5.21 1.58 -8.18
C PRO A 44 6.35 2.46 -8.68
N ARG A 45 6.47 2.59 -10.00
CA ARG A 45 7.47 3.48 -10.61
C ARG A 45 7.24 4.92 -10.14
N LEU A 46 8.24 5.48 -9.48
CA LEU A 46 8.21 6.83 -8.96
C LEU A 46 8.67 7.82 -10.05
N THR A 47 7.82 8.76 -10.36
CA THR A 47 8.09 9.89 -11.27
C THR A 47 7.76 11.19 -10.55
N LEU A 48 8.21 12.32 -11.08
CA LEU A 48 7.89 13.63 -10.50
C LEU A 48 6.36 13.84 -10.35
N GLN A 49 5.58 13.38 -11.34
CA GLN A 49 4.12 13.44 -11.27
C GLN A 49 3.55 12.57 -10.15
N SER A 50 4.09 11.35 -9.98
CA SER A 50 3.66 10.47 -8.89
C SER A 50 4.02 11.03 -7.52
N MET A 51 5.13 11.75 -7.40
CA MET A 51 5.53 12.44 -6.17
C MET A 51 4.55 13.55 -5.81
N LYS A 52 4.10 14.37 -6.78
CA LYS A 52 3.07 15.39 -6.56
C LYS A 52 1.78 14.78 -6.03
N VAL A 53 1.38 13.64 -6.57
CA VAL A 53 0.18 12.92 -6.10
C VAL A 53 0.36 12.43 -4.66
N LEU A 54 1.51 11.81 -4.33
CA LEU A 54 1.81 11.37 -2.97
C LEU A 54 1.84 12.53 -1.97
N GLN A 55 2.42 13.67 -2.34
CA GLN A 55 2.45 14.87 -1.50
C GLN A 55 1.03 15.34 -1.13
N VAL A 56 0.10 15.33 -2.07
CA VAL A 56 -1.31 15.68 -1.80
C VAL A 56 -1.93 14.72 -0.80
N PHE A 57 -1.69 13.41 -0.96
CA PHE A 57 -2.22 12.41 -0.03
C PHE A 57 -1.59 12.48 1.37
N ILE A 58 -0.31 12.80 1.49
CA ILE A 58 0.33 13.00 2.80
C ILE A 58 -0.25 14.22 3.49
N ASN A 59 -0.41 15.34 2.76
CA ASN A 59 -0.98 16.57 3.33
C ASN A 59 -2.46 16.42 3.75
N LYS A 60 -3.18 15.48 3.15
CA LYS A 60 -4.60 15.21 3.38
C LYS A 60 -4.88 13.74 3.73
N HIS A 61 -4.02 13.15 4.56
CA HIS A 61 -4.07 11.71 4.87
C HIS A 61 -5.37 11.25 5.55
N ASP A 62 -6.04 12.14 6.28
CA ASP A 62 -7.29 11.83 7.00
C ASP A 62 -8.54 11.94 6.12
N THR A 63 -8.42 12.53 4.93
CA THR A 63 -9.56 12.80 4.06
C THR A 63 -9.59 11.86 2.85
N GLN A 64 -10.80 11.60 2.37
CA GLN A 64 -10.99 10.94 1.09
C GLN A 64 -11.08 11.98 -0.01
N LEU A 65 -10.32 11.76 -1.06
CA LEU A 65 -10.24 12.67 -2.20
C LEU A 65 -10.85 12.02 -3.44
N SER A 66 -11.66 12.75 -4.18
CA SER A 66 -12.08 12.31 -5.50
C SER A 66 -10.97 12.52 -6.54
N GLY A 67 -11.02 11.81 -7.66
CA GLY A 67 -10.08 12.03 -8.75
C GLY A 67 -10.06 13.48 -9.23
N ALA A 68 -11.20 14.17 -9.22
CA ALA A 68 -11.32 15.58 -9.60
C ALA A 68 -10.60 16.51 -8.61
N ASP A 69 -10.73 16.23 -7.30
CA ASP A 69 -10.05 17.02 -6.27
C ASP A 69 -8.53 16.86 -6.38
N ILE A 70 -8.06 15.64 -6.65
CA ILE A 70 -6.63 15.37 -6.83
C ILE A 70 -6.11 16.06 -8.09
N GLN A 71 -6.87 16.06 -9.18
CA GLN A 71 -6.53 16.80 -10.41
C GLN A 71 -6.35 18.29 -10.12
N LEU A 72 -7.30 18.89 -9.41
CA LEU A 72 -7.26 20.32 -9.06
C LEU A 72 -6.03 20.65 -8.21
N LEU A 73 -5.70 19.80 -7.23
CA LEU A 73 -4.57 20.00 -6.32
C LEU A 73 -3.20 19.76 -6.97
N THR A 74 -3.12 18.82 -7.92
CA THR A 74 -1.85 18.45 -8.57
C THR A 74 -1.60 19.19 -9.88
N GLY A 75 -2.66 19.69 -10.52
CA GLY A 75 -2.61 20.25 -11.86
C GLY A 75 -2.36 19.23 -12.97
N LEU A 76 -2.51 17.94 -12.68
CA LEU A 76 -2.27 16.86 -13.64
C LEU A 76 -3.52 16.59 -14.49
N SER A 77 -3.29 16.25 -15.75
CA SER A 77 -4.38 15.77 -16.62
C SER A 77 -4.91 14.41 -16.15
N SER A 78 -6.18 14.12 -16.44
CA SER A 78 -6.79 12.82 -16.11
C SER A 78 -6.01 11.63 -16.69
N GLY A 79 -5.54 11.75 -17.92
CA GLY A 79 -4.74 10.71 -18.58
C GLY A 79 -3.42 10.39 -17.87
N THR A 80 -2.84 11.33 -17.14
CA THR A 80 -1.64 11.13 -16.32
C THR A 80 -1.99 10.66 -14.90
N LEU A 81 -3.02 11.24 -14.30
CA LEU A 81 -3.38 10.98 -12.92
C LEU A 81 -3.91 9.55 -12.69
N TYR A 82 -4.89 9.11 -13.47
CA TYR A 82 -5.52 7.81 -13.23
C TYR A 82 -4.58 6.60 -13.34
N PRO A 83 -3.64 6.54 -14.28
CA PRO A 83 -2.61 5.49 -14.29
C PRO A 83 -1.71 5.48 -13.06
N ILE A 84 -1.44 6.66 -12.46
CA ILE A 84 -0.65 6.77 -11.23
C ILE A 84 -1.47 6.24 -10.04
N LEU A 85 -2.73 6.68 -9.89
CA LEU A 85 -3.63 6.21 -8.85
C LEU A 85 -3.83 4.68 -8.92
N PHE A 86 -4.02 4.14 -10.12
CA PHE A 86 -4.13 2.71 -10.33
C PHE A 86 -2.89 1.94 -9.87
N ARG A 87 -1.68 2.43 -10.21
CA ARG A 87 -0.43 1.80 -9.76
C ARG A 87 -0.27 1.83 -8.25
N PHE A 88 -0.60 2.93 -7.59
CA PHE A 88 -0.57 3.04 -6.13
C PHE A 88 -1.61 2.15 -5.44
N GLU A 89 -2.79 2.03 -6.02
CA GLU A 89 -3.82 1.10 -5.55
C GLU A 89 -3.36 -0.36 -5.72
N GLN A 90 -2.76 -0.68 -6.88
CA GLN A 90 -2.18 -1.99 -7.13
C GLN A 90 -1.02 -2.32 -6.18
N ALA A 91 -0.23 -1.36 -5.78
CA ALA A 91 0.86 -1.52 -4.81
C ALA A 91 0.38 -1.58 -3.35
N GLY A 92 -0.92 -1.37 -3.09
CA GLY A 92 -1.47 -1.35 -1.73
C GLY A 92 -1.12 -0.09 -0.94
N TRP A 93 -0.80 1.01 -1.63
CA TRP A 93 -0.54 2.31 -1.00
C TRP A 93 -1.80 3.15 -0.86
N LEU A 94 -2.75 2.97 -1.79
CA LEU A 94 -4.07 3.60 -1.78
C LEU A 94 -5.17 2.56 -1.73
N SER A 95 -6.30 2.95 -1.17
CA SER A 95 -7.57 2.26 -1.36
C SER A 95 -8.56 3.17 -2.08
N SER A 96 -9.46 2.59 -2.83
CA SER A 96 -10.53 3.34 -3.47
C SER A 96 -11.89 2.72 -3.17
N ARG A 97 -12.91 3.57 -3.17
CA ARG A 97 -14.32 3.18 -3.06
C ARG A 97 -15.20 4.11 -3.87
N TRP A 98 -16.35 3.62 -4.27
CA TRP A 98 -17.37 4.47 -4.87
C TRP A 98 -18.10 5.28 -3.81
N GLU A 99 -18.42 6.51 -4.15
CA GLU A 99 -19.28 7.37 -3.35
C GLU A 99 -20.66 6.70 -3.16
N GLN A 100 -21.16 6.68 -1.93
CA GLN A 100 -22.46 6.10 -1.60
C GLN A 100 -23.55 7.18 -1.66
N VAL A 101 -23.79 7.68 -2.85
CA VAL A 101 -24.80 8.72 -3.11
C VAL A 101 -25.67 8.26 -4.29
N ASP A 102 -26.95 8.56 -4.25
CA ASP A 102 -27.82 8.31 -5.41
C ASP A 102 -27.53 9.34 -6.50
N PRO A 103 -27.12 8.90 -7.70
CA PRO A 103 -26.87 9.80 -8.82
C PRO A 103 -28.08 10.67 -9.19
N SER A 104 -29.30 10.15 -8.97
CA SER A 104 -30.56 10.83 -9.27
C SER A 104 -30.78 12.04 -8.34
N GLU A 105 -30.42 11.92 -7.07
CA GLU A 105 -30.59 12.98 -6.08
C GLU A 105 -29.54 14.10 -6.25
N VAL A 106 -28.31 13.72 -6.64
CA VAL A 106 -27.20 14.66 -6.74
C VAL A 106 -27.03 15.24 -8.14
N GLY A 107 -27.75 14.71 -9.13
CA GLY A 107 -27.68 15.17 -10.53
C GLY A 107 -26.34 15.00 -11.22
N ARG A 108 -25.48 14.10 -10.70
CA ARG A 108 -24.16 13.78 -11.26
C ARG A 108 -23.79 12.32 -11.04
N PRO A 109 -22.88 11.74 -11.86
CA PRO A 109 -22.37 10.39 -11.66
C PRO A 109 -21.66 10.24 -10.32
N ARG A 110 -21.66 9.02 -9.78
CA ARG A 110 -20.89 8.65 -8.57
C ARG A 110 -19.41 8.90 -8.79
N ARG A 111 -18.75 9.45 -7.77
CA ARG A 111 -17.30 9.67 -7.78
C ARG A 111 -16.59 8.49 -7.17
N ARG A 112 -15.39 8.19 -7.68
CA ARG A 112 -14.47 7.28 -7.03
C ARG A 112 -13.62 8.07 -6.05
N LEU A 113 -13.66 7.65 -4.78
CA LEU A 113 -12.95 8.28 -3.67
C LEU A 113 -11.70 7.46 -3.36
N TYR A 114 -10.59 8.12 -3.16
CA TYR A 114 -9.28 7.54 -2.85
C TYR A 114 -8.84 7.95 -1.46
N ARG A 115 -8.21 7.03 -0.75
CA ARG A 115 -7.62 7.25 0.57
C ARG A 115 -6.25 6.58 0.63
N ILE A 116 -5.27 7.24 1.25
CA ILE A 116 -3.98 6.63 1.52
C ILE A 116 -4.07 5.64 2.68
N LEU A 117 -3.40 4.50 2.54
CA LEU A 117 -3.30 3.48 3.57
C LEU A 117 -2.07 3.73 4.46
N PRO A 118 -2.02 3.20 5.70
CA PRO A 118 -0.85 3.35 6.57
C PRO A 118 0.45 2.87 5.93
N SER A 119 0.41 1.78 5.17
CA SER A 119 1.53 1.29 4.35
C SER A 119 1.99 2.31 3.32
N GLY A 120 1.03 2.99 2.67
CA GLY A 120 1.29 4.06 1.72
C GLY A 120 1.91 5.30 2.37
N ILE A 121 1.44 5.69 3.56
CA ILE A 121 2.00 6.82 4.32
C ILE A 121 3.47 6.57 4.64
N SER A 122 3.78 5.39 5.21
CA SER A 122 5.15 5.04 5.58
C SER A 122 6.10 5.09 4.38
N LYS A 123 5.71 4.48 3.26
CA LYS A 123 6.51 4.47 2.03
C LYS A 123 6.61 5.84 1.37
N ALA A 124 5.51 6.59 1.30
CA ALA A 124 5.50 7.92 0.74
C ALA A 124 6.40 8.89 1.51
N THR A 125 6.40 8.82 2.84
CA THR A 125 7.27 9.65 3.69
C THR A 125 8.75 9.38 3.42
N VAL A 126 9.14 8.11 3.31
CA VAL A 126 10.53 7.73 2.99
C VAL A 126 10.92 8.27 1.61
N VAL A 127 10.09 8.03 0.61
CA VAL A 127 10.35 8.43 -0.78
C VAL A 127 10.43 9.96 -0.91
N LEU A 128 9.49 10.69 -0.32
CA LEU A 128 9.49 12.15 -0.34
C LEU A 128 10.71 12.72 0.40
N GLY A 129 11.13 12.10 1.50
CA GLY A 129 12.35 12.47 2.23
C GLY A 129 13.61 12.30 1.38
N MET A 130 13.73 11.20 0.63
CA MET A 130 14.87 10.98 -0.29
C MET A 130 14.93 12.04 -1.39
N PHE A 131 13.79 12.40 -1.99
CA PHE A 131 13.75 13.45 -3.00
C PHE A 131 14.09 14.84 -2.44
N ALA A 132 13.66 15.15 -1.22
CA ALA A 132 14.02 16.40 -0.57
C ALA A 132 15.53 16.53 -0.30
N GLN A 133 16.23 15.41 -0.16
CA GLN A 133 17.68 15.36 0.03
C GLN A 133 18.48 15.24 -1.28
N GLY A 134 17.81 15.26 -2.44
CA GLY A 134 18.46 15.19 -3.75
C GLY A 134 19.05 13.82 -4.10
N VAL A 135 18.62 12.76 -3.42
CA VAL A 135 19.00 11.38 -3.75
C VAL A 135 18.08 10.88 -4.86
N PRO A 136 18.59 10.57 -6.07
CA PRO A 136 17.78 9.98 -7.12
C PRO A 136 17.30 8.58 -6.68
N ALA A 137 16.04 8.30 -6.91
CA ALA A 137 15.42 7.00 -6.63
C ALA A 137 15.88 5.95 -7.66
#